data_5f622873ead141d40d19729d1eba1e5d
#
_entry.id   5f622873ead141d40d19729d1eba1e5d
#
_cell.length_a   1.000
_cell.length_b   1.000
_cell.length_c   1.000
_cell.angle_alpha   90.00
_cell.angle_beta   90.00
_cell.angle_gamma   90.00
#
_symmetry.space_group_name_H-M   'P 1'
#
loop_
_entity.id
_entity.type
_entity.pdbx_description
1 polymer ?
#
loop_
_entity_poly.entity_id
_entity_poly.type
_entity_poly.pdbx_seq_one_letter_code
_entity_poly.pdbx_strand_id
1 'polypeptide(L)'
;MSILRTWLLPAAAAAALGCSSSTSPNNGGNGGNGGGNGAGGGAVGAVTVGNLFFQSAHNGTTNPAVDTVPVGQAVTWTWTGTGSTTHSVESLGSPSFTSSNGITGNGMVYTFTFTQPGTYRYECAFHPTIMSGTVVVQ
;
A
#
# COMPACT_ATOMS: atom_id res chain seq x y z
N MET A 1 0.87 62.12 -12.25
CA MET A 1 -0.38 61.76 -12.94
C MET A 1 -0.69 60.29 -12.57
N SER A 2 -1.61 60.14 -11.61
CA SER A 2 -2.05 58.84 -11.06
C SER A 2 -3.25 58.35 -11.86
N ILE A 3 -3.23 57.08 -12.25
CA ILE A 3 -4.44 56.43 -12.75
C ILE A 3 -4.66 55.18 -11.88
N LEU A 4 -5.54 55.30 -10.91
CA LEU A 4 -6.16 54.18 -10.21
C LEU A 4 -7.08 53.44 -11.18
N ARG A 5 -6.92 52.17 -11.37
CA ARG A 5 -7.92 51.28 -11.96
C ARG A 5 -8.48 50.37 -10.90
N THR A 6 -9.64 50.72 -10.44
CA THR A 6 -10.53 49.91 -9.62
C THR A 6 -11.11 48.78 -10.46
N TRP A 7 -10.93 47.53 -10.07
CA TRP A 7 -11.66 46.37 -10.62
C TRP A 7 -12.67 45.89 -9.60
N LEU A 8 -13.94 46.08 -9.97
CA LEU A 8 -15.07 45.49 -9.24
C LEU A 8 -15.15 44.00 -9.50
N LEU A 9 -15.30 43.21 -8.39
CA LEU A 9 -15.70 41.83 -8.40
C LEU A 9 -17.25 41.72 -8.48
N PRO A 10 -17.79 40.78 -9.23
CA PRO A 10 -19.15 40.31 -8.96
C PRO A 10 -19.09 39.03 -8.13
N ALA A 11 -19.83 39.04 -7.03
CA ALA A 11 -20.19 37.87 -6.27
C ALA A 11 -21.26 37.07 -7.03
N ALA A 12 -21.07 35.77 -7.16
CA ALA A 12 -22.14 34.86 -7.52
C ALA A 12 -22.16 33.72 -6.52
N ALA A 13 -23.16 33.73 -5.67
CA ALA A 13 -23.54 32.63 -4.82
C ALA A 13 -24.38 31.62 -5.63
N ALA A 14 -24.06 30.35 -5.50
CA ALA A 14 -24.98 29.28 -5.84
C ALA A 14 -24.80 28.12 -4.84
N ALA A 15 -25.77 27.99 -3.95
CA ALA A 15 -25.96 26.83 -3.11
C ALA A 15 -26.60 25.71 -3.92
N ALA A 16 -26.11 24.49 -3.78
CA ALA A 16 -26.85 23.28 -4.13
C ALA A 16 -26.56 22.20 -3.10
N LEU A 17 -27.50 22.00 -2.21
CA LEU A 17 -27.62 20.82 -1.36
C LEU A 17 -28.00 19.63 -2.25
N GLY A 18 -27.27 18.56 -2.14
CA GLY A 18 -27.58 17.28 -2.74
C GLY A 18 -27.15 16.15 -1.80
N CYS A 19 -27.95 15.86 -0.76
CA CYS A 19 -27.88 14.58 -0.06
C CYS A 19 -28.47 13.49 -0.94
N SER A 20 -27.65 12.56 -1.39
CA SER A 20 -28.12 11.28 -1.92
C SER A 20 -27.65 10.16 -1.01
N SER A 21 -28.51 9.76 -0.09
CA SER A 21 -28.42 8.50 0.63
C SER A 21 -28.92 7.38 -0.28
N SER A 22 -28.00 6.57 -0.82
CA SER A 22 -28.37 5.31 -1.46
C SER A 22 -28.33 4.18 -0.44
N THR A 23 -29.49 3.83 0.08
CA THR A 23 -29.76 2.57 0.75
C THR A 23 -29.79 1.46 -0.28
N SER A 24 -28.85 0.54 -0.22
CA SER A 24 -28.92 -0.73 -0.97
C SER A 24 -29.86 -1.70 -0.27
N PRO A 25 -30.80 -2.31 -0.96
CA PRO A 25 -31.61 -3.38 -0.39
C PRO A 25 -30.82 -4.69 -0.30
N ASN A 26 -30.84 -5.28 0.89
CA ASN A 26 -30.46 -6.66 1.12
C ASN A 26 -31.37 -7.59 0.26
N ASN A 27 -30.78 -8.36 -0.62
CA ASN A 27 -31.47 -9.48 -1.23
C ASN A 27 -30.71 -10.78 -0.91
N GLY A 28 -31.29 -11.58 -0.03
CA GLY A 28 -30.82 -12.92 0.26
C GLY A 28 -31.07 -13.83 -0.94
N GLY A 29 -30.07 -14.56 -1.34
CA GLY A 29 -30.10 -15.60 -2.36
C GLY A 29 -29.08 -16.66 -2.04
N ASN A 30 -29.59 -17.78 -1.54
CA ASN A 30 -28.90 -19.04 -1.25
C ASN A 30 -28.39 -19.73 -2.52
N GLY A 31 -27.20 -20.32 -2.47
CA GLY A 31 -26.85 -21.47 -3.29
C GLY A 31 -25.62 -21.29 -4.18
N GLY A 32 -24.61 -22.12 -3.95
CA GLY A 32 -23.51 -22.34 -4.89
C GLY A 32 -22.19 -22.66 -4.24
N ASN A 33 -22.02 -23.94 -3.87
CA ASN A 33 -20.76 -24.54 -3.45
C ASN A 33 -19.72 -24.44 -4.59
N GLY A 34 -18.61 -23.78 -4.33
CA GLY A 34 -17.46 -23.74 -5.21
C GLY A 34 -16.20 -23.53 -4.36
N GLY A 35 -15.53 -24.64 -4.01
CA GLY A 35 -14.29 -24.60 -3.27
C GLY A 35 -13.21 -23.83 -4.02
N GLY A 36 -12.87 -22.67 -3.53
CA GLY A 36 -11.66 -21.93 -3.86
C GLY A 36 -10.96 -21.64 -2.56
N ASN A 37 -9.78 -22.20 -2.34
CA ASN A 37 -8.90 -21.81 -1.29
C ASN A 37 -8.62 -20.30 -1.41
N GLY A 38 -9.44 -19.50 -0.76
CA GLY A 38 -9.23 -18.07 -0.58
C GLY A 38 -8.08 -17.88 0.41
N ALA A 39 -6.85 -17.88 -0.08
CA ALA A 39 -5.75 -17.31 0.64
C ALA A 39 -6.09 -15.84 0.94
N GLY A 40 -6.05 -15.50 2.21
CA GLY A 40 -6.41 -14.27 2.86
C GLY A 40 -6.43 -13.01 1.99
N GLY A 41 -7.64 -12.54 1.68
CA GLY A 41 -7.83 -11.31 0.94
C GLY A 41 -7.54 -10.08 1.79
N GLY A 42 -6.29 -9.87 2.17
CA GLY A 42 -5.80 -8.63 2.75
C GLY A 42 -5.72 -7.51 1.71
N ALA A 43 -5.42 -6.30 2.16
CA ALA A 43 -5.32 -5.14 1.28
C ALA A 43 -4.15 -5.31 0.31
N VAL A 44 -4.39 -4.97 -0.97
CA VAL A 44 -3.35 -4.88 -1.99
C VAL A 44 -2.29 -3.86 -1.55
N GLY A 45 -1.01 -4.22 -1.67
CA GLY A 45 0.10 -3.40 -1.20
C GLY A 45 0.30 -3.40 0.32
N ALA A 46 -0.27 -4.37 1.05
CA ALA A 46 0.03 -4.60 2.45
C ALA A 46 0.98 -5.80 2.59
N VAL A 47 2.13 -5.59 3.25
CA VAL A 47 3.14 -6.61 3.47
C VAL A 47 3.42 -6.76 4.97
N THR A 48 3.36 -7.98 5.47
CA THR A 48 3.81 -8.32 6.81
C THR A 48 5.32 -8.52 6.81
N VAL A 49 6.01 -7.86 7.75
CA VAL A 49 7.40 -8.12 8.10
C VAL A 49 7.38 -8.97 9.36
N GLY A 50 7.60 -10.26 9.22
CA GLY A 50 7.68 -11.20 10.32
C GLY A 50 9.13 -11.55 10.66
N ASN A 51 9.31 -12.49 11.60
CA ASN A 51 10.64 -12.98 11.91
C ASN A 51 11.15 -13.87 10.78
N LEU A 52 12.14 -13.37 10.03
CA LEU A 52 12.78 -13.99 8.88
C LEU A 52 11.88 -14.17 7.64
N PHE A 53 10.82 -13.35 7.50
CA PHE A 53 10.02 -13.37 6.28
C PHE A 53 9.36 -12.03 5.97
N PHE A 54 9.13 -11.79 4.68
CA PHE A 54 8.09 -10.89 4.18
C PHE A 54 6.94 -11.72 3.65
N GLN A 55 5.71 -11.26 3.86
CA GLN A 55 4.51 -11.93 3.35
C GLN A 55 3.52 -10.90 2.81
N SER A 56 3.08 -11.09 1.57
CA SER A 56 1.96 -10.34 1.02
C SER A 56 0.69 -10.67 1.77
N ALA A 57 0.03 -9.67 2.35
CA ALA A 57 -1.27 -9.84 3.00
C ALA A 57 -2.38 -10.11 1.99
N HIS A 58 -2.20 -9.69 0.73
CA HIS A 58 -3.17 -9.86 -0.34
C HIS A 58 -3.26 -11.31 -0.84
N ASN A 59 -2.12 -11.92 -1.14
CA ASN A 59 -2.06 -13.23 -1.81
C ASN A 59 -1.27 -14.30 -1.04
N GLY A 60 -0.69 -13.96 0.10
CA GLY A 60 0.02 -14.88 0.97
C GLY A 60 1.42 -15.30 0.48
N THR A 61 1.92 -14.78 -0.64
CA THR A 61 3.27 -15.10 -1.12
C THR A 61 4.32 -14.69 -0.08
N THR A 62 5.35 -15.53 0.09
CA THR A 62 6.37 -15.35 1.12
C THR A 62 7.75 -15.66 0.57
N ASN A 63 8.72 -14.80 0.83
CA ASN A 63 10.14 -14.93 0.51
C ASN A 63 10.45 -15.53 -0.89
N PRO A 64 10.03 -14.87 -1.97
CA PRO A 64 9.63 -13.47 -2.04
C PRO A 64 8.13 -13.23 -1.76
N ALA A 65 7.83 -12.17 -0.99
CA ALA A 65 6.50 -11.57 -1.00
C ALA A 65 6.32 -10.81 -2.32
N VAL A 66 5.26 -11.09 -3.07
CA VAL A 66 5.01 -10.46 -4.38
C VAL A 66 3.67 -9.76 -4.39
N ASP A 67 3.68 -8.45 -4.60
CA ASP A 67 2.49 -7.65 -4.77
C ASP A 67 2.50 -6.93 -6.12
N THR A 68 1.32 -6.86 -6.76
CA THR A 68 1.10 -6.03 -7.95
C THR A 68 0.17 -4.89 -7.59
N VAL A 69 0.62 -3.67 -7.83
CA VAL A 69 -0.12 -2.44 -7.46
C VAL A 69 -0.19 -1.47 -8.65
N PRO A 70 -1.24 -0.64 -8.76
CA PRO A 70 -1.30 0.41 -9.77
C PRO A 70 -0.28 1.53 -9.46
N VAL A 71 0.13 2.26 -10.51
CA VAL A 71 0.94 3.49 -10.38
C VAL A 71 0.22 4.49 -9.46
N GLY A 72 0.97 5.08 -8.54
CA GLY A 72 0.44 5.98 -7.50
C GLY A 72 -0.02 5.28 -6.23
N GLN A 73 -0.02 3.96 -6.18
CA GLN A 73 -0.36 3.19 -4.98
C GLN A 73 0.77 3.21 -3.95
N ALA A 74 0.39 3.37 -2.70
CA ALA A 74 1.29 3.15 -1.56
C ALA A 74 1.35 1.66 -1.19
N VAL A 75 2.56 1.17 -0.90
CA VAL A 75 2.77 -0.13 -0.27
C VAL A 75 3.21 0.10 1.17
N THR A 76 2.62 -0.66 2.09
CA THR A 76 2.87 -0.54 3.52
C THR A 76 3.42 -1.87 4.07
N TRP A 77 4.58 -1.80 4.69
CA TRP A 77 5.19 -2.90 5.43
C TRP A 77 4.91 -2.72 6.92
N THR A 78 4.36 -3.75 7.55
CA THR A 78 4.01 -3.74 8.98
C THR A 78 4.79 -4.82 9.72
N TRP A 79 5.53 -4.43 10.76
CA TRP A 79 6.29 -5.34 11.62
C TRP A 79 5.36 -6.09 12.57
N THR A 80 5.32 -7.41 12.44
CA THR A 80 4.43 -8.27 13.22
C THR A 80 5.17 -9.55 13.63
N GLY A 81 5.22 -9.85 14.93
CA GLY A 81 5.86 -11.06 15.43
C GLY A 81 7.38 -11.10 15.29
N THR A 82 8.04 -9.95 15.15
CA THR A 82 9.50 -9.86 14.99
C THR A 82 10.28 -10.00 16.30
N GLY A 83 9.60 -9.87 17.44
CA GLY A 83 10.23 -9.90 18.77
C GLY A 83 11.28 -8.79 18.91
N SER A 84 12.50 -9.16 19.31
CA SER A 84 13.66 -8.26 19.41
C SER A 84 14.58 -8.29 18.19
N THR A 85 14.18 -8.99 17.11
CA THR A 85 14.97 -9.06 15.88
C THR A 85 14.77 -7.79 15.05
N THR A 86 15.87 -7.22 14.56
CA THR A 86 15.83 -6.05 13.68
C THR A 86 15.64 -6.47 12.22
N HIS A 87 14.68 -5.83 11.55
CA HIS A 87 14.44 -5.99 10.12
C HIS A 87 14.36 -4.65 9.42
N SER A 88 14.61 -4.64 8.10
CA SER A 88 14.47 -3.47 7.24
C SER A 88 13.80 -3.84 5.93
N VAL A 89 13.39 -2.83 5.16
CA VAL A 89 13.00 -2.95 3.76
C VAL A 89 14.06 -2.20 2.96
N GLU A 90 14.99 -2.92 2.33
CA GLU A 90 16.06 -2.35 1.52
C GLU A 90 15.77 -2.56 0.04
N SER A 91 15.75 -1.47 -0.70
CA SER A 91 15.55 -1.49 -2.15
C SER A 91 16.76 -2.03 -2.88
N LEU A 92 16.55 -2.92 -3.85
CA LEU A 92 17.59 -3.57 -4.65
C LEU A 92 17.52 -3.20 -6.12
N GLY A 93 18.65 -2.79 -6.66
CA GLY A 93 18.84 -2.63 -8.10
C GLY A 93 18.15 -1.40 -8.70
N SER A 94 17.66 -1.55 -9.94
CA SER A 94 16.97 -0.49 -10.69
C SER A 94 15.73 -1.08 -11.38
N PRO A 95 14.56 -0.44 -11.29
CA PRO A 95 14.30 0.79 -10.53
C PRO A 95 14.43 0.58 -9.02
N SER A 96 14.70 1.66 -8.28
CA SER A 96 14.88 1.64 -6.83
C SER A 96 13.87 2.58 -6.13
N PHE A 97 13.72 2.41 -4.83
CA PHE A 97 12.93 3.28 -3.95
C PHE A 97 13.69 3.57 -2.65
N THR A 98 13.21 4.52 -1.86
CA THR A 98 13.85 4.83 -0.57
C THR A 98 13.73 3.63 0.36
N SER A 99 14.85 3.17 0.91
CA SER A 99 14.88 2.08 1.90
C SER A 99 14.41 2.55 3.27
N SER A 100 13.87 1.65 4.08
CA SER A 100 13.60 1.92 5.48
C SER A 100 14.88 1.90 6.31
N ASN A 101 14.83 2.46 7.51
CA ASN A 101 15.82 2.16 8.55
C ASN A 101 15.62 0.75 9.10
N GLY A 102 16.60 0.25 9.87
CA GLY A 102 16.41 -0.95 10.68
C GLY A 102 15.37 -0.68 11.78
N ILE A 103 14.39 -1.55 11.90
CA ILE A 103 13.27 -1.45 12.84
C ILE A 103 13.22 -2.70 13.70
N THR A 104 13.13 -2.52 15.01
CA THR A 104 12.99 -3.58 16.00
C THR A 104 11.66 -3.45 16.73
N GLY A 105 10.99 -4.57 16.97
CA GLY A 105 9.69 -4.58 17.66
C GLY A 105 8.50 -4.67 16.71
N ASN A 106 7.29 -4.70 17.29
CA ASN A 106 6.03 -4.90 16.56
C ASN A 106 5.22 -3.62 16.46
N GLY A 107 4.28 -3.58 15.50
CA GLY A 107 3.36 -2.47 15.28
C GLY A 107 3.96 -1.28 14.55
N MET A 108 5.25 -1.33 14.21
CA MET A 108 5.89 -0.31 13.39
C MET A 108 5.51 -0.49 11.93
N VAL A 109 5.50 0.62 11.19
CA VAL A 109 5.15 0.62 9.76
C VAL A 109 6.18 1.42 8.96
N TYR A 110 6.39 0.98 7.72
CA TYR A 110 7.08 1.72 6.68
C TYR A 110 6.18 1.77 5.45
N THR A 111 6.05 2.94 4.81
CA THR A 111 5.19 3.12 3.64
C THR A 111 5.95 3.85 2.55
N PHE A 112 5.80 3.39 1.30
CA PHE A 112 6.35 4.04 0.12
C PHE A 112 5.31 4.06 -1.02
N THR A 113 5.16 5.22 -1.69
CA THR A 113 4.25 5.38 -2.83
C THR A 113 5.02 5.25 -4.13
N PHE A 114 4.63 4.30 -4.97
CA PHE A 114 5.26 4.01 -6.25
C PHE A 114 4.62 4.82 -7.37
N THR A 115 5.31 5.83 -7.87
CA THR A 115 4.81 6.78 -8.89
C THR A 115 5.24 6.44 -10.32
N GLN A 116 6.07 5.43 -10.52
CA GLN A 116 6.53 5.00 -11.82
C GLN A 116 6.30 3.49 -11.99
N PRO A 117 5.90 3.03 -13.20
CA PRO A 117 5.78 1.60 -13.45
C PRO A 117 7.14 0.91 -13.40
N GLY A 118 7.15 -0.35 -12.99
CA GLY A 118 8.39 -1.14 -12.92
C GLY A 118 8.29 -2.30 -11.94
N THR A 119 9.37 -3.07 -11.87
CA THR A 119 9.52 -4.18 -10.93
C THR A 119 10.58 -3.82 -9.90
N TYR A 120 10.14 -3.56 -8.68
CA TYR A 120 10.96 -3.10 -7.57
C TYR A 120 11.25 -4.26 -6.63
N ARG A 121 12.51 -4.68 -6.58
CA ARG A 121 12.95 -5.75 -5.67
C ARG A 121 13.42 -5.15 -4.35
N TYR A 122 13.20 -5.90 -3.27
CA TYR A 122 13.69 -5.52 -1.94
C TYR A 122 14.07 -6.74 -1.11
N GLU A 123 14.86 -6.50 -0.08
CA GLU A 123 15.27 -7.51 0.89
C GLU A 123 15.37 -6.90 2.29
N CYS A 124 15.63 -7.73 3.30
CA CYS A 124 16.04 -7.26 4.60
C CYS A 124 17.57 -7.18 4.65
N ALA A 125 18.13 -5.98 4.90
CA ALA A 125 19.58 -5.78 5.00
C ALA A 125 20.25 -6.64 6.08
N PHE A 126 19.50 -7.05 7.11
CA PHE A 126 19.98 -7.90 8.19
C PHE A 126 19.91 -9.40 7.84
N HIS A 127 19.09 -9.78 6.83
CA HIS A 127 18.85 -11.18 6.44
C HIS A 127 18.73 -11.32 4.90
N PRO A 128 19.75 -10.88 4.13
CA PRO A 128 19.61 -10.60 2.70
C PRO A 128 19.28 -11.82 1.84
N THR A 129 19.68 -13.01 2.21
CA THR A 129 19.43 -14.23 1.43
C THR A 129 18.15 -14.96 1.81
N ILE A 130 17.51 -14.53 2.91
CA ILE A 130 16.37 -15.23 3.50
C ILE A 130 15.07 -14.45 3.28
N MET A 131 15.14 -13.13 3.48
CA MET A 131 13.96 -12.25 3.43
C MET A 131 14.00 -11.39 2.16
N SER A 132 13.11 -11.68 1.23
CA SER A 132 13.01 -10.94 -0.03
C SER A 132 11.58 -10.67 -0.44
N GLY A 133 11.40 -9.67 -1.31
CA GLY A 133 10.12 -9.35 -1.91
C GLY A 133 10.24 -8.57 -3.20
N THR A 134 9.09 -8.39 -3.85
CA THR A 134 8.97 -7.69 -5.13
C THR A 134 7.63 -6.93 -5.16
N VAL A 135 7.68 -5.68 -5.58
CA VAL A 135 6.51 -4.89 -5.93
C VAL A 135 6.51 -4.67 -7.44
N VAL A 136 5.47 -5.14 -8.12
CA VAL A 136 5.22 -4.89 -9.54
C VAL A 136 4.25 -3.72 -9.64
N VAL A 137 4.67 -2.64 -10.28
CA VAL A 137 3.88 -1.41 -10.46
C VAL A 137 3.48 -1.29 -11.93
N GLN A 138 2.16 -1.22 -12.21
CA GLN A 138 1.61 -1.19 -13.57
C GLN A 138 0.33 -0.36 -13.70
#